data_14ef66879aebce7c185d2630c81efeab
#
_entry.id   14ef66879aebce7c185d2630c81efeab
#
_cell.length_a   1.000
_cell.length_b   1.000
_cell.length_c   1.000
_cell.angle_alpha   90.00
_cell.angle_beta   90.00
_cell.angle_gamma   90.00
#
_symmetry.space_group_name_H-M   'P 1'
#
loop_
_entity.id
_entity.type
_entity.pdbx_description
1 polymer ?
#
loop_
_entity_poly.entity_id
_entity_poly.type
_entity_poly.pdbx_seq_one_letter_code
_entity_poly.pdbx_strand_id
1 'polypeptide(L)'
;MGKIHSMESFGTVDGPGVRFVVFFEGCPMRCLYCHNPDTWHLEDGKEMSAEEILSRMERNRSFYRTGGITATGGEPMLQIDFLMELFAGAKERGIHTCLDTSGIMFPGGGGTSEEERERLKKVDRLLSVTDLVMLDIKHMDAEEHRKLTGQDNEKILAFARYLDEKQIPVWIRHVVVPGITFQREELEALGRFLSTLSNVEKLEVLPYHSMGKVKYDNLGIDYALKDTPQLTKAEAKSAESIILEAMRQARNV
;
A
#
# COMPACT_ATOMS: atom_id res chain seq x y z
N MET A 1 12.68 17.27 -5.02
CA MET A 1 11.25 17.70 -5.10
C MET A 1 10.39 16.51 -5.46
N GLY A 2 9.23 16.36 -4.81
CA GLY A 2 8.26 15.31 -5.12
C GLY A 2 6.94 15.90 -5.61
N LYS A 3 6.23 15.13 -6.42
CA LYS A 3 4.87 15.42 -6.88
C LYS A 3 3.86 14.89 -5.85
N ILE A 4 3.18 15.78 -5.17
CA ILE A 4 2.28 15.49 -4.05
C ILE A 4 0.86 15.91 -4.44
N HIS A 5 -0.09 14.99 -4.24
CA HIS A 5 -1.51 15.25 -4.41
C HIS A 5 -2.06 16.09 -3.26
N SER A 6 -1.93 15.57 -2.04
CA SER A 6 -2.48 16.20 -0.84
C SER A 6 -1.80 15.72 0.43
N MET A 7 -2.13 16.34 1.56
CA MET A 7 -1.68 15.92 2.89
C MET A 7 -2.83 15.97 3.87
N GLU A 8 -2.87 14.99 4.78
CA GLU A 8 -3.85 14.90 5.85
C GLU A 8 -3.16 14.87 7.22
N SER A 9 -3.66 15.70 8.14
CA SER A 9 -2.97 15.94 9.42
C SER A 9 -3.35 14.96 10.52
N PHE A 10 -4.41 14.17 10.41
CA PHE A 10 -4.92 13.33 11.51
C PHE A 10 -5.40 11.97 11.01
N GLY A 11 -4.63 11.32 10.12
CA GLY A 11 -4.91 9.96 9.67
C GLY A 11 -4.91 8.98 10.85
N THR A 12 -5.95 8.18 10.96
CA THR A 12 -6.10 7.18 12.04
C THR A 12 -6.20 5.75 11.51
N VAL A 13 -6.17 5.59 10.17
CA VAL A 13 -6.29 4.32 9.46
C VAL A 13 -5.09 4.02 8.55
N ASP A 14 -4.09 4.89 8.57
CA ASP A 14 -2.94 4.88 7.68
C ASP A 14 -1.66 4.41 8.40
N GLY A 15 -1.81 3.48 9.33
CA GLY A 15 -0.75 2.93 10.16
C GLY A 15 -0.99 3.11 11.66
N PRO A 16 -0.01 2.81 12.52
CA PRO A 16 -0.17 2.89 13.97
C PRO A 16 -0.24 4.33 14.47
N GLY A 17 -1.13 4.58 15.43
CA GLY A 17 -1.32 5.88 16.08
C GLY A 17 -1.95 6.93 15.16
N VAL A 18 -1.70 8.21 15.46
CA VAL A 18 -2.13 9.34 14.62
C VAL A 18 -1.03 9.68 13.64
N ARG A 19 -1.36 9.76 12.36
CA ARG A 19 -0.39 9.92 11.27
C ARG A 19 -0.54 11.26 10.56
N PHE A 20 0.59 11.82 10.16
CA PHE A 20 0.64 12.80 9.09
C PHE A 20 0.74 12.05 7.78
N VAL A 21 -0.31 12.12 6.95
CA VAL A 21 -0.43 11.33 5.73
C VAL A 21 -0.09 12.19 4.53
N VAL A 22 0.83 11.71 3.71
CA VAL A 22 1.26 12.38 2.47
C VAL A 22 0.81 11.52 1.29
N PHE A 23 -0.12 12.04 0.51
CA PHE A 23 -0.63 11.40 -0.70
C PHE A 23 0.24 11.80 -1.88
N PHE A 24 1.01 10.84 -2.38
CA PHE A 24 1.85 10.99 -3.55
C PHE A 24 1.01 10.98 -4.82
N GLU A 25 1.46 11.71 -5.82
CA GLU A 25 0.89 11.71 -7.16
C GLU A 25 1.57 10.67 -8.03
N GLY A 26 0.81 10.10 -8.98
CA GLY A 26 1.27 9.08 -9.92
C GLY A 26 1.03 7.65 -9.41
N CYS A 27 0.36 6.83 -10.23
CA CYS A 27 0.17 5.40 -9.97
C CYS A 27 0.15 4.63 -11.29
N PRO A 28 0.93 3.54 -11.43
CA PRO A 28 0.90 2.72 -12.65
C PRO A 28 -0.26 1.73 -12.68
N MET A 29 -0.99 1.58 -11.57
CA MET A 29 -2.15 0.68 -11.48
C MET A 29 -3.45 1.39 -11.84
N ARG A 30 -4.46 0.61 -12.24
CA ARG A 30 -5.83 1.07 -12.54
C ARG A 30 -6.85 0.18 -11.83
N CYS A 31 -6.72 0.11 -10.49
CA CYS A 31 -7.59 -0.72 -9.67
C CYS A 31 -9.05 -0.31 -9.85
N LEU A 32 -9.94 -1.28 -10.14
CA LEU A 32 -11.36 -1.03 -10.39
C LEU A 32 -12.08 -0.38 -9.20
N TYR A 33 -11.58 -0.59 -7.99
CA TYR A 33 -12.10 0.00 -6.75
C TYR A 33 -11.23 1.15 -6.21
N CYS A 34 -10.42 1.79 -7.04
CA CYS A 34 -9.53 2.86 -6.56
C CYS A 34 -10.33 3.98 -5.90
N HIS A 35 -9.92 4.41 -4.70
CA HIS A 35 -10.54 5.55 -4.01
C HIS A 35 -9.92 6.89 -4.38
N ASN A 36 -8.75 6.86 -5.03
CA ASN A 36 -7.98 8.05 -5.39
C ASN A 36 -7.63 8.05 -6.89
N PRO A 37 -8.62 7.97 -7.82
CA PRO A 37 -8.32 8.03 -9.26
C PRO A 37 -7.71 9.37 -9.67
N ASP A 38 -7.91 10.40 -8.86
CA ASP A 38 -7.30 11.71 -8.96
C ASP A 38 -5.78 11.73 -8.72
N THR A 39 -5.19 10.63 -8.24
CA THR A 39 -3.73 10.50 -8.07
C THR A 39 -3.04 9.73 -9.21
N TRP A 40 -3.72 9.42 -10.31
CA TRP A 40 -3.16 8.54 -11.33
C TRP A 40 -2.06 9.17 -12.17
N HIS A 41 -2.13 10.47 -12.43
CA HIS A 41 -1.28 11.18 -13.39
C HIS A 41 -0.22 12.02 -12.67
N LEU A 42 1.04 11.62 -12.75
CA LEU A 42 2.15 12.24 -12.04
C LEU A 42 2.28 13.77 -12.30
N GLU A 43 1.91 14.22 -13.51
CA GLU A 43 1.95 15.61 -13.94
C GLU A 43 1.00 16.53 -13.15
N ASP A 44 -0.09 15.99 -12.60
CA ASP A 44 -1.11 16.75 -11.88
C ASP A 44 -0.65 17.16 -10.48
N GLY A 45 0.41 16.50 -9.96
CA GLY A 45 0.93 16.72 -8.62
C GLY A 45 1.60 18.06 -8.42
N LYS A 46 1.42 18.62 -7.22
CA LYS A 46 2.13 19.82 -6.78
C LYS A 46 3.56 19.47 -6.38
N GLU A 47 4.53 20.22 -6.89
CA GLU A 47 5.92 20.09 -6.46
C GLU A 47 6.11 20.58 -5.01
N MET A 48 6.71 19.72 -4.19
CA MET A 48 7.04 20.04 -2.80
C MET A 48 8.40 19.46 -2.43
N SER A 49 9.14 20.15 -1.55
CA SER A 49 10.36 19.62 -0.95
C SER A 49 10.05 18.76 0.28
N ALA A 50 10.95 17.85 0.63
CA ALA A 50 10.84 17.05 1.86
C ALA A 50 10.82 17.97 3.10
N GLU A 51 11.65 19.02 3.12
CA GLU A 51 11.70 20.01 4.20
C GLU A 51 10.36 20.74 4.37
N GLU A 52 9.70 21.13 3.28
CA GLU A 52 8.39 21.79 3.35
C GLU A 52 7.34 20.86 3.97
N ILE A 53 7.33 19.58 3.61
CA ILE A 53 6.41 18.57 4.15
C ILE A 53 6.67 18.36 5.65
N LEU A 54 7.92 18.12 6.02
CA LEU A 54 8.31 17.88 7.41
C LEU A 54 8.05 19.11 8.29
N SER A 55 8.31 20.31 7.80
CA SER A 55 8.00 21.56 8.52
C SER A 55 6.50 21.73 8.77
N ARG A 56 5.64 21.28 7.85
CA ARG A 56 4.18 21.27 8.07
C ARG A 56 3.77 20.28 9.14
N MET A 57 4.33 19.07 9.12
CA MET A 57 4.09 18.06 10.14
C MET A 57 4.53 18.56 11.53
N GLU A 58 5.69 19.19 11.63
CA GLU A 58 6.27 19.65 12.90
C GLU A 58 5.39 20.66 13.65
N ARG A 59 4.58 21.44 12.95
CA ARG A 59 3.62 22.37 13.59
C ARG A 59 2.63 21.68 14.53
N ASN A 60 2.38 20.39 14.29
CA ASN A 60 1.45 19.57 15.06
C ASN A 60 2.11 18.31 15.66
N ARG A 61 3.44 18.36 15.88
CA ARG A 61 4.26 17.20 16.30
C ARG A 61 3.71 16.48 17.54
N SER A 62 3.11 17.21 18.47
CA SER A 62 2.55 16.63 19.69
C SER A 62 1.47 15.57 19.44
N PHE A 63 0.76 15.65 18.33
CA PHE A 63 -0.29 14.68 17.96
C PHE A 63 0.29 13.38 17.39
N TYR A 64 1.53 13.39 16.88
CA TYR A 64 2.15 12.25 16.20
C TYR A 64 3.10 11.44 17.10
N ARG A 65 3.04 11.62 18.43
CA ARG A 65 3.97 10.95 19.37
C ARG A 65 3.93 9.44 19.32
N THR A 66 2.74 8.83 19.08
CA THR A 66 2.51 7.39 18.97
C THR A 66 2.30 6.93 17.53
N GLY A 67 2.36 7.87 16.60
CA GLY A 67 2.21 7.65 15.16
C GLY A 67 3.45 8.07 14.41
N GLY A 68 3.30 8.94 13.41
CA GLY A 68 4.42 9.42 12.60
C GLY A 68 3.97 9.93 11.25
N ILE A 69 4.78 9.71 10.21
CA ILE A 69 4.46 10.05 8.82
C ILE A 69 4.13 8.80 8.02
N THR A 70 3.12 8.88 7.16
CA THR A 70 2.78 7.84 6.19
C THR A 70 2.85 8.41 4.77
N ALA A 71 3.58 7.75 3.90
CA ALA A 71 3.56 7.97 2.46
C ALA A 71 2.57 6.99 1.83
N THR A 72 1.58 7.49 1.13
CA THR A 72 0.49 6.77 0.46
C THR A 72 0.03 7.51 -0.80
N GLY A 73 -1.18 7.33 -1.29
CA GLY A 73 -1.83 8.10 -2.35
C GLY A 73 -1.96 7.33 -3.64
N GLY A 74 -1.20 7.69 -4.68
CA GLY A 74 -0.99 6.87 -5.86
C GLY A 74 -0.10 5.67 -5.53
N GLU A 75 1.14 5.70 -6.00
CA GLU A 75 2.16 4.70 -5.63
C GLU A 75 3.45 5.44 -5.22
N PRO A 76 3.75 5.56 -3.92
CA PRO A 76 4.89 6.35 -3.45
C PRO A 76 6.24 5.87 -4.00
N MET A 77 6.41 4.56 -4.24
CA MET A 77 7.65 4.01 -4.79
C MET A 77 7.90 4.40 -6.26
N LEU A 78 6.91 4.99 -6.95
CA LEU A 78 7.12 5.61 -8.27
C LEU A 78 8.10 6.79 -8.17
N GLN A 79 8.12 7.47 -7.01
CA GLN A 79 8.99 8.60 -6.71
C GLN A 79 10.03 8.22 -5.63
N ILE A 80 10.67 7.06 -5.76
CA ILE A 80 11.49 6.44 -4.72
C ILE A 80 12.63 7.34 -4.20
N ASP A 81 13.27 8.14 -5.06
CA ASP A 81 14.36 9.03 -4.66
C ASP A 81 13.87 10.15 -3.72
N PHE A 82 12.70 10.70 -4.01
CA PHE A 82 12.07 11.70 -3.15
C PHE A 82 11.51 11.07 -1.86
N LEU A 83 10.93 9.89 -1.96
CA LEU A 83 10.44 9.15 -0.79
C LEU A 83 11.56 8.86 0.20
N MET A 84 12.75 8.45 -0.30
CA MET A 84 13.94 8.26 0.55
C MET A 84 14.37 9.56 1.23
N GLU A 85 14.41 10.67 0.51
CA GLU A 85 14.72 12.00 1.07
C GLU A 85 13.75 12.37 2.20
N LEU A 86 12.45 12.19 1.98
CA LEU A 86 11.41 12.48 2.96
C LEU A 86 11.54 11.60 4.22
N PHE A 87 11.73 10.29 4.03
CA PHE A 87 11.82 9.35 5.15
C PHE A 87 13.14 9.51 5.91
N ALA A 88 14.26 9.75 5.23
CA ALA A 88 15.53 10.07 5.90
C ALA A 88 15.41 11.32 6.79
N GLY A 89 14.84 12.40 6.25
CA GLY A 89 14.58 13.61 7.05
C GLY A 89 13.60 13.41 8.21
N ALA A 90 12.63 12.51 8.07
CA ALA A 90 11.74 12.11 9.16
C ALA A 90 12.51 11.32 10.24
N LYS A 91 13.36 10.37 9.86
CA LYS A 91 14.19 9.58 10.79
C LYS A 91 15.18 10.45 11.57
N GLU A 92 15.82 11.43 10.93
CA GLU A 92 16.69 12.39 11.60
C GLU A 92 15.95 13.18 12.71
N ARG A 93 14.64 13.36 12.57
CA ARG A 93 13.77 14.01 13.55
C ARG A 93 13.15 13.05 14.57
N GLY A 94 13.52 11.75 14.53
CA GLY A 94 12.96 10.71 15.40
C GLY A 94 11.47 10.43 15.11
N ILE A 95 11.03 10.62 13.88
CA ILE A 95 9.66 10.38 13.42
C ILE A 95 9.57 8.97 12.84
N HIS A 96 8.57 8.20 13.26
CA HIS A 96 8.26 6.89 12.72
C HIS A 96 7.72 7.01 11.30
N THR A 97 8.26 6.19 10.38
CA THR A 97 7.93 6.18 8.95
C THR A 97 7.12 4.95 8.56
N CYS A 98 6.06 5.15 7.79
CA CYS A 98 5.21 4.10 7.27
C CYS A 98 5.05 4.26 5.76
N LEU A 99 5.34 3.23 5.01
CA LEU A 99 5.14 3.15 3.57
C LEU A 99 3.87 2.36 3.28
N ASP A 100 2.84 3.03 2.72
CA ASP A 100 1.64 2.39 2.20
C ASP A 100 1.76 2.24 0.68
N THR A 101 1.89 1.02 0.19
CA THR A 101 2.25 0.71 -1.19
C THR A 101 1.59 -0.56 -1.70
N SER A 102 1.41 -0.63 -3.00
CA SER A 102 1.08 -1.88 -3.67
C SER A 102 2.30 -2.79 -3.89
N GLY A 103 3.51 -2.26 -3.80
CA GLY A 103 4.75 -2.97 -4.13
C GLY A 103 5.00 -3.18 -5.63
N ILE A 104 4.14 -2.67 -6.51
CA ILE A 104 4.24 -2.89 -7.97
C ILE A 104 5.53 -2.33 -8.58
N MET A 105 6.15 -1.34 -7.93
CA MET A 105 7.40 -0.73 -8.37
C MET A 105 8.64 -1.54 -7.98
N PHE A 106 8.48 -2.65 -7.22
CA PHE A 106 9.59 -3.54 -6.90
C PHE A 106 10.20 -4.14 -8.18
N PRO A 107 11.54 -4.15 -8.33
CA PRO A 107 12.18 -4.60 -9.57
C PRO A 107 12.07 -6.11 -9.83
N GLY A 108 11.64 -6.89 -8.83
CA GLY A 108 11.73 -8.34 -8.83
C GLY A 108 13.00 -8.83 -8.11
N GLY A 109 13.02 -10.12 -7.73
CA GLY A 109 14.12 -10.69 -6.95
C GLY A 109 15.31 -11.20 -7.76
N GLY A 110 15.27 -11.13 -9.10
CA GLY A 110 16.25 -11.79 -9.97
C GLY A 110 17.57 -11.05 -10.16
N GLY A 111 17.58 -9.73 -10.07
CA GLY A 111 18.77 -8.87 -10.17
C GLY A 111 19.67 -9.16 -11.40
N THR A 112 19.08 -9.61 -12.51
CA THR A 112 19.82 -10.13 -13.68
C THR A 112 20.48 -9.01 -14.48
N SER A 113 19.86 -7.81 -14.54
CA SER A 113 20.40 -6.64 -15.21
C SER A 113 21.07 -5.66 -14.22
N GLU A 114 21.95 -4.78 -14.72
CA GLU A 114 22.54 -3.71 -13.92
C GLU A 114 21.46 -2.73 -13.42
N GLU A 115 20.48 -2.44 -14.26
CA GLU A 115 19.35 -1.57 -13.92
C GLU A 115 18.51 -2.13 -12.75
N GLU A 116 18.21 -3.43 -12.77
CA GLU A 116 17.50 -4.09 -11.67
C GLU A 116 18.30 -4.05 -10.37
N ARG A 117 19.62 -4.29 -10.44
CA ARG A 117 20.50 -4.19 -9.26
C ARG A 117 20.53 -2.78 -8.66
N GLU A 118 20.61 -1.74 -9.50
CA GLU A 118 20.56 -0.35 -9.03
C GLU A 118 19.19 0.00 -8.40
N ARG A 119 18.11 -0.47 -9.02
CA ARG A 119 16.76 -0.30 -8.43
C ARG A 119 16.64 -1.02 -7.09
N LEU A 120 17.18 -2.24 -6.97
CA LEU A 120 17.18 -2.99 -5.72
C LEU A 120 17.98 -2.27 -4.61
N LYS A 121 19.13 -1.68 -4.95
CA LYS A 121 19.88 -0.83 -4.01
C LYS A 121 19.06 0.37 -3.52
N LYS A 122 18.25 0.97 -4.38
CA LYS A 122 17.35 2.06 -3.95
C LYS A 122 16.28 1.54 -3.00
N VAL A 123 15.70 0.36 -3.26
CA VAL A 123 14.75 -0.28 -2.35
C VAL A 123 15.41 -0.57 -1.00
N ASP A 124 16.63 -1.12 -0.96
CA ASP A 124 17.36 -1.36 0.28
C ASP A 124 17.59 -0.07 1.10
N ARG A 125 17.95 1.02 0.42
CA ARG A 125 18.09 2.33 1.09
C ARG A 125 16.76 2.86 1.62
N LEU A 126 15.67 2.73 0.85
CA LEU A 126 14.35 3.11 1.31
C LEU A 126 13.95 2.31 2.56
N LEU A 127 14.14 0.98 2.53
CA LEU A 127 13.79 0.11 3.65
C LEU A 127 14.63 0.41 4.90
N SER A 128 15.88 0.88 4.76
CA SER A 128 16.72 1.28 5.91
C SER A 128 16.19 2.50 6.68
N VAL A 129 15.27 3.27 6.10
CA VAL A 129 14.62 4.44 6.69
C VAL A 129 13.11 4.25 6.84
N THR A 130 12.59 3.02 6.69
CA THR A 130 11.18 2.66 6.80
C THR A 130 10.96 1.77 8.02
N ASP A 131 10.07 2.17 8.94
CA ASP A 131 9.78 1.39 10.14
C ASP A 131 8.67 0.37 9.94
N LEU A 132 7.74 0.64 9.02
CA LEU A 132 6.59 -0.22 8.72
C LEU A 132 6.22 -0.11 7.25
N VAL A 133 5.89 -1.22 6.63
CA VAL A 133 5.26 -1.27 5.31
C VAL A 133 3.81 -1.74 5.45
N MET A 134 2.87 -0.98 4.92
CA MET A 134 1.50 -1.43 4.67
C MET A 134 1.45 -1.88 3.22
N LEU A 135 1.32 -3.19 3.00
CA LEU A 135 1.37 -3.79 1.68
C LEU A 135 0.00 -4.27 1.24
N ASP A 136 -0.47 -3.74 0.12
CA ASP A 136 -1.70 -4.18 -0.52
C ASP A 136 -1.49 -5.46 -1.35
N ILE A 137 -2.03 -6.58 -0.93
CA ILE A 137 -2.16 -7.78 -1.78
C ILE A 137 -3.58 -7.82 -2.31
N LYS A 138 -3.73 -7.57 -3.62
CA LYS A 138 -5.05 -7.28 -4.18
C LYS A 138 -5.74 -8.53 -4.78
N HIS A 139 -4.99 -9.50 -5.29
CA HIS A 139 -5.46 -10.81 -5.74
C HIS A 139 -4.29 -11.78 -5.85
N MET A 140 -4.48 -13.06 -5.52
CA MET A 140 -3.42 -14.07 -5.58
C MET A 140 -3.23 -14.65 -6.99
N ASP A 141 -4.30 -14.78 -7.77
CA ASP A 141 -4.20 -15.17 -9.17
C ASP A 141 -3.74 -14.01 -10.04
N ALA A 142 -2.72 -14.24 -10.89
CA ALA A 142 -2.09 -13.18 -11.69
C ALA A 142 -3.00 -12.63 -12.80
N GLU A 143 -3.85 -13.47 -13.40
CA GLU A 143 -4.78 -13.05 -14.45
C GLU A 143 -5.91 -12.21 -13.87
N GLU A 144 -6.52 -12.66 -12.77
CA GLU A 144 -7.56 -11.92 -12.05
C GLU A 144 -7.00 -10.63 -11.45
N HIS A 145 -5.76 -10.65 -10.94
CA HIS A 145 -5.07 -9.44 -10.51
C HIS A 145 -4.92 -8.43 -11.65
N ARG A 146 -4.57 -8.90 -12.86
CA ARG A 146 -4.44 -8.03 -14.03
C ARG A 146 -5.79 -7.44 -14.45
N LYS A 147 -6.88 -8.23 -14.41
CA LYS A 147 -8.24 -7.72 -14.64
C LYS A 147 -8.65 -6.67 -13.62
N LEU A 148 -8.27 -6.88 -12.35
CA LEU A 148 -8.62 -5.99 -11.24
C LEU A 148 -7.81 -4.69 -11.23
N THR A 149 -6.54 -4.71 -11.66
CA THR A 149 -5.59 -3.62 -11.41
C THR A 149 -4.86 -3.09 -12.64
N GLY A 150 -4.98 -3.78 -13.77
CA GLY A 150 -4.21 -3.49 -14.99
C GLY A 150 -2.77 -4.03 -14.97
N GLN A 151 -2.32 -4.66 -13.88
CA GLN A 151 -0.96 -5.20 -13.70
C GLN A 151 -1.02 -6.64 -13.16
N ASP A 152 0.02 -7.46 -13.39
CA ASP A 152 0.15 -8.73 -12.68
C ASP A 152 0.64 -8.54 -11.22
N ASN A 153 0.64 -9.63 -10.43
CA ASN A 153 0.98 -9.58 -9.01
C ASN A 153 2.40 -10.10 -8.71
N GLU A 154 3.17 -10.53 -9.69
CA GLU A 154 4.47 -11.19 -9.48
C GLU A 154 5.42 -10.32 -8.65
N LYS A 155 5.56 -9.05 -9.02
CA LYS A 155 6.42 -8.10 -8.32
C LYS A 155 5.95 -7.81 -6.89
N ILE A 156 4.63 -7.78 -6.69
CA ILE A 156 4.02 -7.54 -5.38
C ILE A 156 4.32 -8.70 -4.43
N LEU A 157 4.10 -9.93 -4.88
CA LEU A 157 4.39 -11.13 -4.11
C LEU A 157 5.90 -11.32 -3.87
N ALA A 158 6.74 -10.95 -4.85
CA ALA A 158 8.18 -10.92 -4.69
C ALA A 158 8.61 -9.86 -3.65
N PHE A 159 7.98 -8.69 -3.63
CA PHE A 159 8.24 -7.66 -2.63
C PHE A 159 7.86 -8.12 -1.22
N ALA A 160 6.71 -8.79 -1.06
CA ALA A 160 6.32 -9.35 0.23
C ALA A 160 7.38 -10.33 0.78
N ARG A 161 7.91 -11.23 -0.06
CA ARG A 161 9.01 -12.14 0.33
C ARG A 161 10.30 -11.40 0.64
N TYR A 162 10.61 -10.35 -0.13
CA TYR A 162 11.79 -9.53 0.10
C TYR A 162 11.72 -8.78 1.45
N LEU A 163 10.55 -8.26 1.79
CA LEU A 163 10.31 -7.64 3.10
C LEU A 163 10.48 -8.66 4.25
N ASP A 164 10.06 -9.91 4.04
CA ASP A 164 10.26 -11.00 5.00
C ASP A 164 11.75 -11.34 5.14
N GLU A 165 12.50 -11.48 4.05
CA GLU A 165 13.95 -11.69 4.05
C GLU A 165 14.69 -10.58 4.82
N LYS A 166 14.25 -9.33 4.64
CA LYS A 166 14.83 -8.15 5.33
C LYS A 166 14.27 -7.94 6.74
N GLN A 167 13.33 -8.76 7.19
CA GLN A 167 12.66 -8.64 8.49
C GLN A 167 12.05 -7.25 8.75
N ILE A 168 11.54 -6.62 7.70
CA ILE A 168 10.82 -5.35 7.80
C ILE A 168 9.40 -5.65 8.29
N PRO A 169 8.88 -5.00 9.34
CA PRO A 169 7.50 -5.16 9.80
C PRO A 169 6.50 -4.85 8.70
N VAL A 170 5.49 -5.74 8.53
CA VAL A 170 4.48 -5.57 7.48
C VAL A 170 3.08 -5.69 8.04
N TRP A 171 2.21 -4.74 7.66
CA TRP A 171 0.77 -4.89 7.74
C TRP A 171 0.25 -5.22 6.35
N ILE A 172 -0.42 -6.37 6.22
CA ILE A 172 -1.04 -6.77 4.95
C ILE A 172 -2.44 -6.18 4.87
N ARG A 173 -2.76 -5.55 3.74
CA ARG A 173 -4.08 -5.03 3.43
C ARG A 173 -4.70 -5.79 2.27
N HIS A 174 -5.96 -6.14 2.40
CA HIS A 174 -6.72 -6.84 1.38
C HIS A 174 -8.15 -6.30 1.32
N VAL A 175 -8.55 -5.78 0.17
CA VAL A 175 -9.92 -5.31 -0.05
C VAL A 175 -10.76 -6.46 -0.57
N VAL A 176 -11.83 -6.80 0.14
CA VAL A 176 -12.79 -7.81 -0.29
C VAL A 176 -13.87 -7.18 -1.15
N VAL A 177 -14.00 -7.66 -2.39
CA VAL A 177 -14.94 -7.19 -3.41
C VAL A 177 -15.85 -8.35 -3.83
N PRO A 178 -17.19 -8.22 -3.77
CA PRO A 178 -18.12 -9.26 -4.19
C PRO A 178 -17.87 -9.76 -5.61
N GLY A 179 -17.78 -11.08 -5.78
CA GLY A 179 -17.55 -11.70 -7.09
C GLY A 179 -16.13 -11.59 -7.65
N ILE A 180 -15.21 -10.90 -6.94
CA ILE A 180 -13.81 -10.75 -7.37
C ILE A 180 -12.89 -11.34 -6.31
N THR A 181 -12.69 -10.66 -5.18
CA THR A 181 -11.76 -11.08 -4.12
C THR A 181 -12.49 -11.69 -2.92
N PHE A 182 -13.81 -11.51 -2.78
CA PHE A 182 -14.62 -12.17 -1.77
C PHE A 182 -15.04 -13.57 -2.23
N GLN A 183 -14.05 -14.42 -2.52
CA GLN A 183 -14.23 -15.83 -2.90
C GLN A 183 -13.36 -16.69 -2.00
N ARG A 184 -13.89 -17.85 -1.56
CA ARG A 184 -13.20 -18.71 -0.59
C ARG A 184 -11.82 -19.14 -1.07
N GLU A 185 -11.72 -19.53 -2.34
CA GLU A 185 -10.48 -20.02 -2.95
C GLU A 185 -9.38 -18.95 -2.95
N GLU A 186 -9.75 -17.70 -3.22
CA GLU A 186 -8.85 -16.54 -3.19
C GLU A 186 -8.39 -16.24 -1.76
N LEU A 187 -9.32 -16.19 -0.81
CA LEU A 187 -9.02 -15.94 0.60
C LEU A 187 -8.12 -17.03 1.20
N GLU A 188 -8.37 -18.30 0.86
CA GLU A 188 -7.52 -19.42 1.27
C GLU A 188 -6.14 -19.37 0.62
N ALA A 189 -6.05 -18.96 -0.67
CA ALA A 189 -4.79 -18.78 -1.35
C ALA A 189 -3.95 -17.68 -0.69
N LEU A 190 -4.57 -16.55 -0.35
CA LEU A 190 -3.92 -15.48 0.42
C LEU A 190 -3.43 -15.99 1.78
N GLY A 191 -4.26 -16.73 2.52
CA GLY A 191 -3.87 -17.30 3.82
C GLY A 191 -2.66 -18.24 3.69
N ARG A 192 -2.65 -19.14 2.70
CA ARG A 192 -1.49 -20.00 2.42
C ARG A 192 -0.23 -19.21 2.08
N PHE A 193 -0.35 -18.15 1.29
CA PHE A 193 0.78 -17.29 0.99
C PHE A 193 1.30 -16.58 2.24
N LEU A 194 0.43 -15.97 3.05
CA LEU A 194 0.83 -15.29 4.27
C LEU A 194 1.45 -16.24 5.32
N SER A 195 1.11 -17.52 5.30
CA SER A 195 1.72 -18.52 6.19
C SER A 195 3.22 -18.68 5.95
N THR A 196 3.72 -18.34 4.76
CA THR A 196 5.15 -18.41 4.40
C THR A 196 5.96 -17.21 4.86
N LEU A 197 5.31 -16.15 5.38
CA LEU A 197 5.94 -14.92 5.83
C LEU A 197 5.98 -14.88 7.36
N SER A 198 7.12 -14.46 7.93
CA SER A 198 7.35 -14.37 9.38
C SER A 198 7.20 -12.96 9.95
N ASN A 199 7.26 -11.93 9.08
CA ASN A 199 7.31 -10.52 9.43
C ASN A 199 5.94 -9.82 9.42
N VAL A 200 4.84 -10.55 9.19
CA VAL A 200 3.48 -10.00 9.16
C VAL A 200 3.00 -9.75 10.58
N GLU A 201 2.88 -8.48 10.97
CA GLU A 201 2.38 -8.06 12.27
C GLU A 201 0.85 -7.92 12.32
N LYS A 202 0.23 -7.59 11.17
CA LYS A 202 -1.21 -7.35 11.10
C LYS A 202 -1.77 -7.71 9.73
N LEU A 203 -2.97 -8.26 9.73
CA LEU A 203 -3.82 -8.40 8.55
C LEU A 203 -5.01 -7.44 8.69
N GLU A 204 -5.24 -6.61 7.67
CA GLU A 204 -6.39 -5.72 7.56
C GLU A 204 -7.22 -6.12 6.36
N VAL A 205 -8.38 -6.71 6.61
CA VAL A 205 -9.36 -7.02 5.56
C VAL A 205 -10.41 -5.92 5.51
N LEU A 206 -10.46 -5.23 4.38
CA LEU A 206 -11.27 -4.03 4.18
C LEU A 206 -12.50 -4.35 3.32
N PRO A 207 -13.71 -4.01 3.78
CA PRO A 207 -14.90 -4.19 2.96
C PRO A 207 -14.91 -3.21 1.78
N TYR A 208 -15.25 -3.70 0.60
CA TYR A 208 -15.50 -2.84 -0.55
C TYR A 208 -16.63 -1.84 -0.26
N HIS A 209 -16.42 -0.58 -0.62
CA HIS A 209 -17.42 0.48 -0.62
C HIS A 209 -17.20 1.43 -1.79
N SER A 210 -18.28 2.05 -2.27
CA SER A 210 -18.27 2.90 -3.46
C SER A 210 -17.99 4.39 -3.18
N MET A 211 -17.43 4.75 -2.03
CA MET A 211 -17.20 6.16 -1.65
C MET A 211 -16.28 6.90 -2.64
N GLY A 212 -15.37 6.19 -3.30
CA GLY A 212 -14.51 6.77 -4.34
C GLY A 212 -15.24 7.21 -5.60
N LYS A 213 -16.49 6.72 -5.84
CA LYS A 213 -17.26 7.00 -7.07
C LYS A 213 -17.40 8.48 -7.39
N VAL A 214 -17.59 9.33 -6.37
CA VAL A 214 -17.70 10.79 -6.55
C VAL A 214 -16.49 11.37 -7.29
N LYS A 215 -15.28 10.86 -7.03
CA LYS A 215 -14.07 11.32 -7.71
C LYS A 215 -14.07 10.92 -9.19
N TYR A 216 -14.57 9.71 -9.52
CA TYR A 216 -14.74 9.27 -10.91
C TYR A 216 -15.72 10.16 -11.65
N ASP A 217 -16.86 10.46 -11.04
CA ASP A 217 -17.86 11.35 -11.62
C ASP A 217 -17.26 12.76 -11.90
N ASN A 218 -16.45 13.28 -10.98
CA ASN A 218 -15.75 14.58 -11.13
C ASN A 218 -14.68 14.56 -12.24
N LEU A 219 -14.06 13.42 -12.48
CA LEU A 219 -13.05 13.24 -13.53
C LEU A 219 -13.66 12.85 -14.88
N GLY A 220 -14.98 12.61 -14.95
CA GLY A 220 -15.65 12.14 -16.17
C GLY A 220 -15.27 10.71 -16.55
N ILE A 221 -14.88 9.87 -15.57
CA ILE A 221 -14.46 8.48 -15.75
C ILE A 221 -15.58 7.56 -15.29
N ASP A 222 -15.94 6.56 -16.10
CA ASP A 222 -16.90 5.53 -15.70
C ASP A 222 -16.37 4.68 -14.56
N TYR A 223 -17.15 4.57 -13.45
CA TYR A 223 -16.79 3.71 -12.34
C TYR A 223 -17.17 2.26 -12.62
N ALA A 224 -16.17 1.41 -12.82
CA ALA A 224 -16.36 0.03 -13.27
C ALA A 224 -17.21 -0.84 -12.32
N LEU A 225 -17.18 -0.55 -11.01
CA LEU A 225 -17.91 -1.31 -9.98
C LEU A 225 -19.20 -0.64 -9.53
N LYS A 226 -19.84 0.18 -10.39
CA LYS A 226 -21.06 0.96 -10.05
C LYS A 226 -22.23 0.10 -9.57
N ASP A 227 -22.34 -1.12 -10.07
CA ASP A 227 -23.41 -2.07 -9.76
C ASP A 227 -23.00 -3.13 -8.71
N THR A 228 -21.75 -3.06 -8.21
CA THR A 228 -21.23 -4.00 -7.21
C THR A 228 -21.73 -3.61 -5.82
N PRO A 229 -22.38 -4.52 -5.08
CA PRO A 229 -22.88 -4.23 -3.74
C PRO A 229 -21.71 -3.95 -2.78
N GLN A 230 -21.93 -3.04 -1.83
CA GLN A 230 -20.98 -2.77 -0.77
C GLN A 230 -21.00 -3.91 0.26
N LEU A 231 -19.86 -4.18 0.88
CA LEU A 231 -19.74 -5.15 1.96
C LEU A 231 -19.80 -4.49 3.33
N THR A 232 -20.32 -5.24 4.28
CA THR A 232 -20.35 -4.85 5.68
C THR A 232 -19.03 -5.20 6.39
N LYS A 233 -18.79 -4.58 7.53
CA LYS A 233 -17.66 -4.97 8.41
C LYS A 233 -17.74 -6.42 8.87
N ALA A 234 -18.95 -6.99 9.02
CA ALA A 234 -19.16 -8.38 9.41
C ALA A 234 -18.71 -9.35 8.29
N GLU A 235 -19.00 -9.02 7.03
CA GLU A 235 -18.54 -9.80 5.87
C GLU A 235 -17.01 -9.74 5.72
N ALA A 236 -16.40 -8.55 5.89
CA ALA A 236 -14.94 -8.42 5.91
C ALA A 236 -14.30 -9.25 7.04
N LYS A 237 -14.92 -9.29 8.22
CA LYS A 237 -14.46 -10.12 9.33
C LYS A 237 -14.63 -11.63 9.05
N SER A 238 -15.66 -12.02 8.31
CA SER A 238 -15.81 -13.40 7.84
C SER A 238 -14.68 -13.77 6.87
N ALA A 239 -14.34 -12.90 5.93
CA ALA A 239 -13.20 -13.09 5.02
C ALA A 239 -11.87 -13.19 5.77
N GLU A 240 -11.63 -12.29 6.74
CA GLU A 240 -10.46 -12.35 7.62
C GLU A 240 -10.32 -13.70 8.33
N SER A 241 -11.44 -14.23 8.84
CA SER A 241 -11.45 -15.53 9.51
C SER A 241 -11.05 -16.68 8.57
N ILE A 242 -11.47 -16.66 7.30
CA ILE A 242 -11.08 -17.64 6.29
C ILE A 242 -9.57 -17.57 6.02
N ILE A 243 -9.04 -16.36 5.83
CA ILE A 243 -7.61 -16.15 5.58
C ILE A 243 -6.77 -16.67 6.77
N LEU A 244 -7.14 -16.30 8.00
CA LEU A 244 -6.43 -16.71 9.20
C LEU A 244 -6.51 -18.23 9.45
N GLU A 245 -7.63 -18.87 9.13
CA GLU A 245 -7.77 -20.32 9.21
C GLU A 245 -6.85 -21.03 8.23
N ALA A 246 -6.85 -20.61 6.95
CA ALA A 246 -5.96 -21.16 5.92
C ALA A 246 -4.48 -20.95 6.28
N MET A 247 -4.14 -19.78 6.86
CA MET A 247 -2.80 -19.49 7.36
C MET A 247 -2.36 -20.43 8.48
N ARG A 248 -3.26 -20.72 9.45
CA ARG A 248 -2.99 -21.66 10.54
C ARG A 248 -2.83 -23.08 10.04
N GLN A 249 -3.71 -23.53 9.15
CA GLN A 249 -3.65 -24.87 8.57
C GLN A 249 -2.33 -25.10 7.82
N ALA A 250 -1.89 -24.14 7.02
CA ALA A 250 -0.65 -24.25 6.26
C ALA A 250 0.63 -24.21 7.13
N ARG A 251 0.59 -23.58 8.31
CA ARG A 251 1.72 -23.60 9.27
C ARG A 251 1.83 -24.90 10.09
N ASN A 252 0.78 -25.69 10.14
CA ASN A 252 0.74 -26.95 10.89
C ASN A 252 1.07 -28.18 10.05
N VAL A 253 1.38 -28.01 8.78
CA VAL A 253 1.84 -29.02 7.83
C VAL A 253 3.35 -28.95 7.66
#